data_642cc1909b8901bb482fa6796be2dbed
#
_entry.id   642cc1909b8901bb482fa6796be2dbed
#
_cell.length_a   1.000
_cell.length_b   1.000
_cell.length_c   1.000
_cell.angle_alpha   90.00
_cell.angle_beta   90.00
_cell.angle_gamma   90.00
#
_symmetry.space_group_name_H-M   'P 1'
#
loop_
_entity.id
_entity.type
_entity.pdbx_description
1 polymer ?
#
loop_
_entity_poly.entity_id
_entity_poly.type
_entity_poly.pdbx_seq_one_letter_code
_entity_poly.pdbx_strand_id
1 'polypeptide(L)'
;MLEIKALSKYFGGVKAVDNLDLQVERGEIVGLIGPNGSGKSTLVNLVCGVLKPTSGEVIFKGRSMAGQLPSARLKHGIARTFQNIRLFGGLTVWQNLWVARNSTEDIQSQSILRRWLGSSTTLKREIETMLEFSDLADKADVLASNLAFGEQRRLELARAVAAKPQLLLLDEPAAGMNQAEVAELEQRIRSLREQGITILLVEHVMQLVMGVTDRIAVLNFGSKIAEGTPNDVQENAAVQEAYLGHSDQG
;
A
#
# COMPACT_ATOMS: atom_id res chain seq x y z
N MET A 1 4.15 -9.83 -11.76
CA MET A 1 3.54 -8.48 -11.75
C MET A 1 4.55 -7.41 -11.33
N LEU A 2 5.08 -7.46 -10.11
CA LEU A 2 6.20 -6.68 -9.60
C LEU A 2 7.42 -7.60 -9.46
N GLU A 3 8.59 -7.15 -9.93
CA GLU A 3 9.86 -7.84 -9.75
C GLU A 3 10.86 -6.84 -9.16
N ILE A 4 11.51 -7.24 -8.10
CA ILE A 4 12.59 -6.52 -7.43
C ILE A 4 13.83 -7.38 -7.60
N LYS A 5 14.90 -6.80 -8.21
CA LYS A 5 16.11 -7.54 -8.57
C LYS A 5 17.34 -6.91 -7.95
N ALA A 6 18.03 -7.66 -7.10
CA ALA A 6 19.26 -7.27 -6.42
C ALA A 6 19.20 -5.84 -5.84
N LEU A 7 18.03 -5.46 -5.31
CA LEU A 7 17.75 -4.09 -4.91
C LEU A 7 18.48 -3.74 -3.63
N SER A 8 19.24 -2.64 -3.67
CA SER A 8 19.95 -2.16 -2.50
C SER A 8 19.73 -0.67 -2.27
N LYS A 9 19.67 -0.29 -1.00
CA LYS A 9 19.63 1.12 -0.57
C LYS A 9 20.49 1.32 0.66
N TYR A 10 21.50 2.16 0.51
CA TYR A 10 22.41 2.52 1.59
C TYR A 10 22.25 3.99 1.95
N PHE A 11 22.30 4.29 3.24
CA PHE A 11 22.32 5.65 3.79
C PHE A 11 23.61 5.80 4.59
N GLY A 12 24.62 6.43 3.98
CA GLY A 12 25.96 6.41 4.56
C GLY A 12 26.46 4.97 4.74
N GLY A 13 26.80 4.58 5.98
CA GLY A 13 27.23 3.22 6.31
C GLY A 13 26.10 2.22 6.59
N VAL A 14 24.81 2.67 6.62
CA VAL A 14 23.67 1.82 6.94
C VAL A 14 23.11 1.17 5.69
N LYS A 15 23.09 -0.16 5.64
CA LYS A 15 22.46 -0.95 4.59
C LYS A 15 20.99 -1.17 4.92
N ALA A 16 20.14 -0.21 4.54
CA ALA A 16 18.71 -0.27 4.85
C ALA A 16 17.94 -1.30 4.02
N VAL A 17 18.41 -1.59 2.80
CA VAL A 17 18.02 -2.74 1.96
C VAL A 17 19.30 -3.20 1.30
N ASP A 18 19.60 -4.51 1.34
CA ASP A 18 20.84 -5.09 0.84
C ASP A 18 20.56 -6.33 -0.04
N ASN A 19 20.82 -6.20 -1.35
CA ASN A 19 20.71 -7.24 -2.35
C ASN A 19 19.40 -8.04 -2.29
N LEU A 20 18.27 -7.32 -2.24
CA LEU A 20 16.95 -7.91 -2.05
C LEU A 20 16.30 -8.29 -3.38
N ASP A 21 15.89 -9.56 -3.47
CA ASP A 21 15.03 -10.07 -4.54
C ASP A 21 13.64 -10.39 -4.00
N LEU A 22 12.59 -9.89 -4.68
CA LEU A 22 11.21 -10.18 -4.35
C LEU A 22 10.35 -10.14 -5.63
N GLN A 23 9.44 -11.10 -5.75
CA GLN A 23 8.44 -11.12 -6.80
C GLN A 23 7.03 -11.05 -6.20
N VAL A 24 6.12 -10.36 -6.87
CA VAL A 24 4.70 -10.35 -6.55
C VAL A 24 3.94 -10.67 -7.83
N GLU A 25 3.20 -11.76 -7.81
CA GLU A 25 2.42 -12.20 -8.95
C GLU A 25 1.10 -11.40 -9.08
N ARG A 26 0.48 -11.50 -10.24
CA ARG A 26 -0.79 -10.80 -10.47
C ARG A 26 -1.92 -11.43 -9.65
N GLY A 27 -2.66 -10.59 -8.89
CA GLY A 27 -3.76 -11.02 -8.03
C GLY A 27 -3.30 -11.70 -6.73
N GLU A 28 -1.99 -11.65 -6.43
CA GLU A 28 -1.42 -12.17 -5.20
C GLU A 28 -1.44 -11.09 -4.09
N ILE A 29 -1.62 -11.53 -2.85
CA ILE A 29 -1.37 -10.73 -1.65
C ILE A 29 -0.07 -11.22 -1.01
N VAL A 30 1.00 -10.44 -1.13
CA VAL A 30 2.28 -10.72 -0.48
C VAL A 30 2.40 -9.89 0.79
N GLY A 31 2.62 -10.56 1.92
CA GLY A 31 2.98 -9.93 3.18
C GLY A 31 4.47 -9.60 3.23
N LEU A 32 4.81 -8.43 3.74
CA LEU A 32 6.19 -8.02 4.03
C LEU A 32 6.28 -7.73 5.52
N ILE A 33 6.92 -8.60 6.27
CA ILE A 33 7.06 -8.49 7.71
C ILE A 33 8.53 -8.41 8.13
N GLY A 34 8.76 -8.14 9.41
CA GLY A 34 10.10 -8.08 10.00
C GLY A 34 10.13 -7.08 11.16
N PRO A 35 11.17 -7.13 12.00
CA PRO A 35 11.35 -6.21 13.12
C PRO A 35 11.41 -4.74 12.70
N ASN A 36 11.31 -3.84 13.67
CA ASN A 36 11.52 -2.41 13.41
C ASN A 36 12.94 -2.17 12.90
N GLY A 37 13.07 -1.32 11.89
CA GLY A 37 14.38 -1.07 11.25
C GLY A 37 14.82 -2.15 10.25
N SER A 38 14.04 -3.20 9.98
CA SER A 38 14.42 -4.27 9.04
C SER A 38 14.45 -3.84 7.55
N GLY A 39 14.00 -2.62 7.21
CA GLY A 39 14.05 -2.09 5.84
C GLY A 39 12.71 -2.02 5.09
N LYS A 40 11.60 -2.49 5.69
CA LYS A 40 10.26 -2.53 5.06
C LYS A 40 9.82 -1.19 4.45
N SER A 41 9.81 -0.13 5.25
CA SER A 41 9.42 1.21 4.78
C SER A 41 10.38 1.76 3.73
N THR A 42 11.67 1.41 3.79
CA THR A 42 12.65 1.75 2.75
C THR A 42 12.29 1.04 1.45
N LEU A 43 11.96 -0.24 1.49
CA LEU A 43 11.54 -1.02 0.32
C LEU A 43 10.28 -0.43 -0.32
N VAL A 44 9.25 -0.13 0.48
CA VAL A 44 8.02 0.54 -0.01
C VAL A 44 8.35 1.86 -0.70
N ASN A 45 9.22 2.68 -0.10
CA ASN A 45 9.64 3.96 -0.68
C ASN A 45 10.42 3.79 -2.00
N LEU A 46 11.22 2.72 -2.13
CA LEU A 46 11.91 2.37 -3.38
C LEU A 46 10.91 1.92 -4.45
N VAL A 47 9.94 1.06 -4.12
CA VAL A 47 8.91 0.60 -5.05
C VAL A 47 8.01 1.75 -5.51
N CYS A 48 7.70 2.70 -4.63
CA CYS A 48 6.89 3.88 -4.97
C CYS A 48 7.68 5.00 -5.65
N GLY A 49 9.01 4.90 -5.76
CA GLY A 49 9.84 5.93 -6.39
C GLY A 49 10.09 7.19 -5.55
N VAL A 50 9.78 7.11 -4.25
CA VAL A 50 10.11 8.18 -3.28
C VAL A 50 11.62 8.20 -3.02
N LEU A 51 12.24 7.02 -3.00
CA LEU A 51 13.69 6.86 -2.88
C LEU A 51 14.26 6.27 -4.18
N LYS A 52 15.48 6.67 -4.51
CA LYS A 52 16.28 6.06 -5.57
C LYS A 52 17.12 4.94 -4.98
N PRO A 53 17.19 3.76 -5.62
CA PRO A 53 18.07 2.69 -5.18
C PRO A 53 19.55 3.09 -5.30
N THR A 54 20.41 2.45 -4.51
CA THR A 54 21.87 2.50 -4.65
C THR A 54 22.30 1.57 -5.79
N SER A 55 21.70 0.38 -5.88
CA SER A 55 21.88 -0.59 -6.97
C SER A 55 20.63 -1.45 -7.13
N GLY A 56 20.60 -2.27 -8.17
CA GLY A 56 19.46 -3.09 -8.50
C GLY A 56 18.31 -2.30 -9.11
N GLU A 57 17.19 -2.96 -9.33
CA GLU A 57 16.05 -2.34 -10.01
C GLU A 57 14.69 -2.84 -9.53
N VAL A 58 13.68 -2.01 -9.77
CA VAL A 58 12.26 -2.32 -9.62
C VAL A 58 11.66 -2.40 -11.02
N ILE A 59 11.06 -3.53 -11.35
CA ILE A 59 10.38 -3.79 -12.62
C ILE A 59 8.90 -3.99 -12.34
N PHE A 60 8.05 -3.26 -13.05
CA PHE A 60 6.60 -3.39 -12.95
C PHE A 60 6.02 -3.71 -14.32
N LYS A 61 5.32 -4.85 -14.44
CA LYS A 61 4.74 -5.34 -15.70
C LYS A 61 5.78 -5.44 -16.82
N GLY A 62 6.97 -5.94 -16.51
CA GLY A 62 8.09 -6.06 -17.46
C GLY A 62 8.80 -4.75 -17.80
N ARG A 63 8.38 -3.62 -17.22
CA ARG A 63 8.97 -2.30 -17.45
C ARG A 63 9.80 -1.86 -16.25
N SER A 64 11.05 -1.45 -16.51
CA SER A 64 11.88 -0.84 -15.48
C SER A 64 11.28 0.48 -14.97
N MET A 65 11.25 0.64 -13.65
CA MET A 65 10.78 1.85 -12.96
C MET A 65 11.93 2.81 -12.61
N ALA A 66 13.13 2.57 -13.17
CA ALA A 66 14.28 3.44 -12.93
C ALA A 66 14.00 4.87 -13.37
N GLY A 67 14.35 5.85 -12.52
CA GLY A 67 14.13 7.26 -12.78
C GLY A 67 12.68 7.75 -12.79
N GLN A 68 11.70 6.86 -12.65
CA GLN A 68 10.29 7.23 -12.62
C GLN A 68 9.91 7.86 -11.28
N LEU A 69 9.31 9.06 -11.34
CA LEU A 69 8.77 9.75 -10.16
C LEU A 69 7.52 9.04 -9.62
N PRO A 70 7.15 9.27 -8.33
CA PRO A 70 5.94 8.67 -7.74
C PRO A 70 4.67 8.90 -8.56
N SER A 71 4.49 10.11 -9.10
CA SER A 71 3.33 10.44 -9.95
C SER A 71 3.27 9.63 -11.24
N ALA A 72 4.42 9.33 -11.85
CA ALA A 72 4.49 8.47 -13.02
C ALA A 72 4.21 7.00 -12.67
N ARG A 73 4.70 6.51 -11.52
CA ARG A 73 4.40 5.16 -11.04
C ARG A 73 2.91 4.98 -10.71
N LEU A 74 2.27 6.00 -10.15
CA LEU A 74 0.82 6.01 -9.96
C LEU A 74 0.08 5.88 -11.30
N LYS A 75 0.48 6.64 -12.32
CA LYS A 75 -0.08 6.52 -13.69
C LYS A 75 0.14 5.14 -14.31
N HIS A 76 1.21 4.44 -13.95
CA HIS A 76 1.45 3.05 -14.35
C HIS A 76 0.60 2.03 -13.57
N GLY A 77 -0.11 2.47 -12.52
CA GLY A 77 -1.00 1.63 -11.73
C GLY A 77 -0.40 1.15 -10.40
N ILE A 78 0.63 1.82 -9.86
CA ILE A 78 1.16 1.56 -8.53
C ILE A 78 0.64 2.64 -7.58
N ALA A 79 -0.23 2.27 -6.64
CA ALA A 79 -0.69 3.16 -5.58
C ALA A 79 -0.22 2.67 -4.20
N ARG A 80 -0.22 3.57 -3.20
CA ARG A 80 0.07 3.22 -1.80
C ARG A 80 -0.83 3.98 -0.84
N THR A 81 -1.08 3.37 0.31
CA THR A 81 -1.49 4.08 1.52
C THR A 81 -0.25 4.56 2.29
N PHE A 82 -0.43 5.44 3.25
CA PHE A 82 0.67 5.93 4.08
C PHE A 82 0.45 5.50 5.53
N GLN A 83 1.52 5.23 6.26
CA GLN A 83 1.48 4.93 7.68
C GLN A 83 0.77 6.06 8.46
N ASN A 84 1.11 7.31 8.18
CA ASN A 84 0.38 8.47 8.67
C ASN A 84 -0.69 8.88 7.66
N ILE A 85 -1.93 9.01 8.11
CA ILE A 85 -3.08 9.41 7.28
C ILE A 85 -2.77 10.72 6.53
N ARG A 86 -2.90 10.69 5.20
CA ARG A 86 -2.65 11.84 4.33
C ARG A 86 -3.90 12.22 3.55
N LEU A 87 -4.92 12.70 4.25
CA LEU A 87 -6.14 13.23 3.65
C LEU A 87 -6.02 14.74 3.38
N PHE A 88 -6.78 15.21 2.42
CA PHE A 88 -7.03 16.65 2.27
C PHE A 88 -8.08 17.06 3.29
N GLY A 89 -7.67 17.43 4.50
CA GLY A 89 -8.55 17.67 5.64
C GLY A 89 -9.60 18.78 5.38
N GLY A 90 -9.25 19.79 4.59
CA GLY A 90 -10.18 20.87 4.17
C GLY A 90 -11.11 20.51 3.01
N LEU A 91 -11.04 19.28 2.49
CA LEU A 91 -11.96 18.78 1.49
C LEU A 91 -12.93 17.77 2.11
N THR A 92 -14.14 17.66 1.53
CA THR A 92 -15.11 16.64 1.94
C THR A 92 -14.65 15.24 1.57
N VAL A 93 -15.29 14.22 2.11
CA VAL A 93 -15.07 12.80 1.74
C VAL A 93 -15.20 12.63 0.23
N TRP A 94 -16.29 13.12 -0.35
CA TRP A 94 -16.54 13.06 -1.79
C TRP A 94 -15.41 13.73 -2.59
N GLN A 95 -15.00 14.94 -2.19
CA GLN A 95 -13.92 15.69 -2.86
C GLN A 95 -12.57 14.97 -2.78
N ASN A 96 -12.26 14.34 -1.65
CA ASN A 96 -11.05 13.51 -1.50
C ASN A 96 -11.01 12.37 -2.52
N LEU A 97 -12.13 11.67 -2.71
CA LEU A 97 -12.24 10.59 -3.71
C LEU A 97 -12.17 11.12 -5.14
N TRP A 98 -12.83 12.24 -5.40
CA TRP A 98 -12.82 12.89 -6.71
C TRP A 98 -11.40 13.30 -7.15
N VAL A 99 -10.61 13.91 -6.25
CA VAL A 99 -9.21 14.29 -6.51
C VAL A 99 -8.38 13.04 -6.83
N ALA A 100 -8.52 11.98 -6.04
CA ALA A 100 -7.77 10.74 -6.23
C ALA A 100 -8.09 10.11 -7.60
N ARG A 101 -9.37 10.05 -7.97
CA ARG A 101 -9.81 9.47 -9.25
C ARG A 101 -9.29 10.25 -10.46
N ASN A 102 -9.24 11.58 -10.36
CA ASN A 102 -8.77 12.43 -11.45
C ASN A 102 -7.23 12.53 -11.53
N SER A 103 -6.49 12.08 -10.52
CA SER A 103 -5.03 12.17 -10.50
C SER A 103 -4.35 11.26 -11.53
N THR A 104 -5.02 10.22 -12.00
CA THR A 104 -4.51 9.23 -12.97
C THR A 104 -4.86 9.58 -14.42
N GLU A 105 -5.80 10.47 -14.65
CA GLU A 105 -6.16 10.90 -16.01
C GLU A 105 -5.20 11.97 -16.54
N ASP A 106 -4.90 11.94 -17.84
CA ASP A 106 -4.05 12.96 -18.46
C ASP A 106 -4.70 14.34 -18.41
N ILE A 107 -4.11 15.22 -17.64
CA ILE A 107 -4.57 16.61 -17.42
C ILE A 107 -4.53 17.44 -18.73
N GLN A 108 -3.88 16.95 -19.77
CA GLN A 108 -3.61 17.71 -20.98
C GLN A 108 -4.81 17.91 -21.92
N SER A 109 -5.91 17.16 -21.76
CA SER A 109 -6.99 17.20 -22.76
C SER A 109 -8.25 17.97 -22.38
N GLN A 110 -8.47 18.35 -21.12
CA GLN A 110 -9.68 19.10 -20.74
C GLN A 110 -9.44 20.07 -19.57
N SER A 111 -10.03 21.30 -19.66
CA SER A 111 -9.92 22.27 -18.57
C SER A 111 -10.58 21.75 -17.28
N ILE A 112 -9.96 22.02 -16.13
CA ILE A 112 -10.42 21.61 -14.77
C ILE A 112 -11.88 22.02 -14.55
N LEU A 113 -12.28 23.20 -15.02
CA LEU A 113 -13.65 23.71 -14.94
C LEU A 113 -14.66 22.84 -15.72
N ARG A 114 -14.29 22.34 -16.91
CA ARG A 114 -15.16 21.47 -17.71
C ARG A 114 -15.32 20.09 -17.06
N ARG A 115 -14.29 19.60 -16.37
CA ARG A 115 -14.33 18.35 -15.56
C ARG A 115 -15.19 18.51 -14.33
N TRP A 116 -15.14 19.68 -13.67
CA TRP A 116 -15.93 19.95 -12.47
C TRP A 116 -17.42 20.17 -12.79
N LEU A 117 -17.72 20.86 -13.90
CA LEU A 117 -19.09 21.12 -14.38
C LEU A 117 -19.66 19.98 -15.23
N GLY A 118 -18.80 19.12 -15.82
CA GLY A 118 -19.17 18.01 -16.71
C GLY A 118 -18.87 16.65 -16.11
N SER A 119 -19.01 16.47 -14.78
CA SER A 119 -18.87 15.18 -14.12
C SER A 119 -19.75 14.16 -14.85
N SER A 120 -19.13 13.29 -15.66
CA SER A 120 -19.86 12.24 -16.37
C SER A 120 -20.59 11.39 -15.32
N THR A 121 -21.78 10.95 -15.64
CA THR A 121 -22.59 10.04 -14.81
C THR A 121 -21.75 8.84 -14.33
N THR A 122 -20.75 8.44 -15.12
CA THR A 122 -19.79 7.38 -14.82
C THR A 122 -18.89 7.73 -13.63
N LEU A 123 -18.29 8.94 -13.60
CA LEU A 123 -17.41 9.37 -12.52
C LEU A 123 -18.17 9.47 -11.18
N LYS A 124 -19.38 10.01 -11.22
CA LYS A 124 -20.24 10.10 -10.03
C LYS A 124 -20.52 8.71 -9.47
N ARG A 125 -20.90 7.75 -10.34
CA ARG A 125 -21.14 6.36 -9.93
C ARG A 125 -19.88 5.69 -9.36
N GLU A 126 -18.72 5.93 -9.96
CA GLU A 126 -17.45 5.39 -9.43
C GLU A 126 -17.13 5.93 -8.03
N ILE A 127 -17.39 7.20 -7.78
CA ILE A 127 -17.21 7.79 -6.44
C ILE A 127 -18.24 7.22 -5.45
N GLU A 128 -19.51 7.07 -5.86
CA GLU A 128 -20.56 6.43 -5.06
C GLU A 128 -20.14 5.00 -4.66
N THR A 129 -19.61 4.22 -5.60
CA THR A 129 -19.05 2.89 -5.28
C THR A 129 -17.92 2.95 -4.25
N MET A 130 -17.06 3.97 -4.32
CA MET A 130 -15.98 4.14 -3.33
C MET A 130 -16.50 4.59 -1.96
N LEU A 131 -17.55 5.40 -1.92
CA LEU A 131 -18.24 5.77 -0.70
C LEU A 131 -18.87 4.55 -0.01
N GLU A 132 -19.53 3.69 -0.78
CA GLU A 132 -20.06 2.41 -0.30
C GLU A 132 -18.94 1.49 0.20
N PHE A 133 -17.87 1.31 -0.59
CA PHE A 133 -16.69 0.52 -0.21
C PHE A 133 -16.07 0.98 1.11
N SER A 134 -16.03 2.28 1.37
CA SER A 134 -15.47 2.87 2.60
C SER A 134 -16.47 2.98 3.74
N ASP A 135 -17.74 2.63 3.52
CA ASP A 135 -18.83 2.82 4.49
C ASP A 135 -18.92 4.29 4.97
N LEU A 136 -18.87 5.22 4.00
CA LEU A 136 -18.91 6.67 4.23
C LEU A 136 -19.93 7.38 3.33
N ALA A 137 -20.93 6.65 2.81
CA ALA A 137 -21.92 7.22 1.91
C ALA A 137 -22.76 8.31 2.59
N ASP A 138 -23.10 8.13 3.86
CA ASP A 138 -23.83 9.09 4.70
C ASP A 138 -22.98 10.31 5.11
N LYS A 139 -21.68 10.26 4.89
CA LYS A 139 -20.69 11.30 5.24
C LYS A 139 -20.02 11.95 4.04
N ALA A 140 -20.58 11.77 2.84
CA ALA A 140 -20.00 12.27 1.60
C ALA A 140 -19.65 13.77 1.63
N ASP A 141 -20.47 14.58 2.29
CA ASP A 141 -20.30 16.03 2.41
C ASP A 141 -19.57 16.48 3.70
N VAL A 142 -19.17 15.53 4.56
CA VAL A 142 -18.41 15.83 5.78
C VAL A 142 -16.95 16.12 5.41
N LEU A 143 -16.36 17.13 6.05
CA LEU A 143 -14.93 17.41 5.90
C LEU A 143 -14.09 16.23 6.43
N ALA A 144 -13.05 15.83 5.71
CA ALA A 144 -12.21 14.72 6.10
C ALA A 144 -11.52 14.93 7.47
N SER A 145 -11.25 16.17 7.86
CA SER A 145 -10.74 16.51 9.20
C SER A 145 -11.73 16.21 10.34
N ASN A 146 -13.01 16.12 10.06
CA ASN A 146 -14.07 15.88 11.05
C ASN A 146 -14.45 14.41 11.20
N LEU A 147 -13.82 13.54 10.43
CA LEU A 147 -14.01 12.10 10.53
C LEU A 147 -13.31 11.53 11.76
N ALA A 148 -13.88 10.49 12.36
CA ALA A 148 -13.18 9.67 13.36
C ALA A 148 -11.95 8.98 12.74
N PHE A 149 -10.98 8.58 13.56
CA PHE A 149 -9.72 7.99 13.10
C PHE A 149 -9.93 6.77 12.18
N GLY A 150 -10.78 5.83 12.56
CA GLY A 150 -11.12 4.66 11.73
C GLY A 150 -11.77 5.03 10.40
N GLU A 151 -12.60 6.08 10.37
CA GLU A 151 -13.22 6.59 9.15
C GLU A 151 -12.18 7.25 8.22
N GLN A 152 -11.23 8.00 8.81
CA GLN A 152 -10.12 8.57 8.05
C GLN A 152 -9.27 7.47 7.39
N ARG A 153 -9.01 6.35 8.08
CA ARG A 153 -8.33 5.19 7.53
C ARG A 153 -9.10 4.55 6.37
N ARG A 154 -10.43 4.39 6.54
CA ARG A 154 -11.28 3.86 5.46
C ARG A 154 -11.28 4.76 4.24
N LEU A 155 -11.34 6.09 4.44
CA LEU A 155 -11.25 7.07 3.35
C LEU A 155 -9.87 7.03 2.66
N GLU A 156 -8.79 6.88 3.41
CA GLU A 156 -7.43 6.78 2.83
C GLU A 156 -7.30 5.55 1.92
N LEU A 157 -7.80 4.39 2.38
CA LEU A 157 -7.84 3.18 1.57
C LEU A 157 -8.69 3.38 0.30
N ALA A 158 -9.89 3.92 0.44
CA ALA A 158 -10.79 4.21 -0.68
C ALA A 158 -10.15 5.17 -1.70
N ARG A 159 -9.42 6.18 -1.25
CA ARG A 159 -8.66 7.07 -2.12
C ARG A 159 -7.57 6.36 -2.93
N ALA A 160 -6.83 5.46 -2.30
CA ALA A 160 -5.81 4.68 -2.99
C ALA A 160 -6.45 3.76 -4.05
N VAL A 161 -7.61 3.17 -3.75
CA VAL A 161 -8.39 2.32 -4.68
C VAL A 161 -9.05 3.14 -5.79
N ALA A 162 -9.53 4.35 -5.50
CA ALA A 162 -10.14 5.25 -6.49
C ALA A 162 -9.20 5.61 -7.65
N ALA A 163 -7.88 5.54 -7.42
CA ALA A 163 -6.87 5.69 -8.47
C ALA A 163 -6.83 4.48 -9.44
N LYS A 164 -7.63 3.44 -9.24
CA LYS A 164 -7.68 2.18 -10.01
C LYS A 164 -6.32 1.51 -10.15
N PRO A 165 -5.63 1.22 -9.05
CA PRO A 165 -4.32 0.63 -9.09
C PRO A 165 -4.39 -0.83 -9.57
N GLN A 166 -3.29 -1.30 -10.16
CA GLN A 166 -3.07 -2.72 -10.41
C GLN A 166 -2.20 -3.36 -9.33
N LEU A 167 -1.36 -2.54 -8.68
CA LEU A 167 -0.59 -2.89 -7.49
C LEU A 167 -0.87 -1.85 -6.41
N LEU A 168 -1.37 -2.32 -5.28
CA LEU A 168 -1.64 -1.51 -4.10
C LEU A 168 -0.65 -1.88 -2.99
N LEU A 169 0.13 -0.91 -2.52
CA LEU A 169 0.98 -1.07 -1.36
C LEU A 169 0.23 -0.55 -0.13
N LEU A 170 0.00 -1.43 0.84
CA LEU A 170 -0.61 -1.10 2.12
C LEU A 170 0.49 -1.05 3.17
N ASP A 171 0.70 0.12 3.76
CA ASP A 171 1.79 0.38 4.71
C ASP A 171 1.21 0.57 6.12
N GLU A 172 1.26 -0.50 6.92
CA GLU A 172 0.70 -0.63 8.27
C GLU A 172 -0.77 -0.16 8.37
N PRO A 173 -1.67 -0.71 7.54
CA PRO A 173 -3.04 -0.23 7.49
C PRO A 173 -3.83 -0.50 8.79
N ALA A 174 -3.44 -1.52 9.58
CA ALA A 174 -4.11 -1.88 10.82
C ALA A 174 -3.59 -1.13 12.08
N ALA A 175 -2.63 -0.20 11.89
CA ALA A 175 -2.07 0.53 13.03
C ALA A 175 -3.15 1.31 13.82
N GLY A 176 -3.26 1.01 15.12
CA GLY A 176 -4.22 1.64 16.03
C GLY A 176 -5.66 1.11 15.94
N MET A 177 -5.90 0.06 15.16
CA MET A 177 -7.21 -0.59 15.05
C MET A 177 -7.44 -1.62 16.16
N ASN A 178 -8.70 -1.74 16.60
CA ASN A 178 -9.14 -2.84 17.45
C ASN A 178 -9.40 -4.12 16.61
N GLN A 179 -9.68 -5.24 17.27
CA GLN A 179 -9.87 -6.54 16.62
C GLN A 179 -11.04 -6.54 15.60
N ALA A 180 -12.14 -5.85 15.90
CA ALA A 180 -13.28 -5.77 15.01
C ALA A 180 -12.93 -4.98 13.73
N GLU A 181 -12.24 -3.85 13.88
CA GLU A 181 -11.76 -3.04 12.76
C GLU A 181 -10.73 -3.78 11.90
N VAL A 182 -9.87 -4.60 12.52
CA VAL A 182 -8.93 -5.48 11.78
C VAL A 182 -9.68 -6.51 10.95
N ALA A 183 -10.73 -7.13 11.50
CA ALA A 183 -11.56 -8.10 10.76
C ALA A 183 -12.29 -7.46 9.57
N GLU A 184 -12.81 -6.24 9.73
CA GLU A 184 -13.40 -5.48 8.62
C GLU A 184 -12.35 -5.13 7.54
N LEU A 185 -11.16 -4.71 7.95
CA LEU A 185 -10.04 -4.42 7.04
C LEU A 185 -9.63 -5.67 6.27
N GLU A 186 -9.57 -6.83 6.93
CA GLU A 186 -9.30 -8.11 6.29
C GLU A 186 -10.31 -8.40 5.16
N GLN A 187 -11.60 -8.25 5.42
CA GLN A 187 -12.64 -8.44 4.41
C GLN A 187 -12.48 -7.47 3.22
N ARG A 188 -12.17 -6.20 3.50
CA ARG A 188 -11.92 -5.19 2.44
C ARG A 188 -10.71 -5.57 1.58
N ILE A 189 -9.61 -6.00 2.19
CA ILE A 189 -8.39 -6.43 1.47
C ILE A 189 -8.70 -7.64 0.58
N ARG A 190 -9.45 -8.64 1.09
CA ARG A 190 -9.87 -9.79 0.29
C ARG A 190 -10.73 -9.38 -0.90
N SER A 191 -11.70 -8.47 -0.69
CA SER A 191 -12.55 -7.98 -1.76
C SER A 191 -11.78 -7.22 -2.85
N LEU A 192 -10.73 -6.49 -2.49
CA LEU A 192 -9.84 -5.83 -3.46
C LEU A 192 -9.07 -6.85 -4.32
N ARG A 193 -8.59 -7.94 -3.71
CA ARG A 193 -7.96 -9.04 -4.44
C ARG A 193 -8.94 -9.69 -5.43
N GLU A 194 -10.17 -9.96 -5.00
CA GLU A 194 -11.23 -10.54 -5.87
C GLU A 194 -11.55 -9.63 -7.07
N GLN A 195 -11.38 -8.32 -6.92
CA GLN A 195 -11.47 -7.35 -8.01
C GLN A 195 -10.21 -7.33 -8.92
N GLY A 196 -9.22 -8.19 -8.64
CA GLY A 196 -8.01 -8.35 -9.44
C GLY A 196 -6.87 -7.39 -9.07
N ILE A 197 -6.95 -6.71 -7.93
CA ILE A 197 -5.87 -5.85 -7.43
C ILE A 197 -4.79 -6.74 -6.79
N THR A 198 -3.55 -6.54 -7.19
CA THR A 198 -2.37 -7.15 -6.56
C THR A 198 -1.97 -6.33 -5.34
N ILE A 199 -1.61 -6.97 -4.23
CA ILE A 199 -1.37 -6.26 -2.96
C ILE A 199 0.00 -6.64 -2.38
N LEU A 200 0.79 -5.63 -2.02
CA LEU A 200 1.95 -5.77 -1.14
C LEU A 200 1.60 -5.15 0.21
N LEU A 201 1.42 -6.00 1.21
CA LEU A 201 0.98 -5.63 2.56
C LEU A 201 2.19 -5.59 3.51
N VAL A 202 2.54 -4.41 3.99
CA VAL A 202 3.51 -4.24 5.09
C VAL A 202 2.75 -4.16 6.39
N GLU A 203 2.97 -5.09 7.28
CA GLU A 203 2.23 -5.19 8.54
C GLU A 203 3.02 -5.88 9.64
N HIS A 204 2.65 -5.58 10.88
CA HIS A 204 3.12 -6.25 12.08
C HIS A 204 1.99 -6.91 12.89
N VAL A 205 0.73 -6.63 12.55
CA VAL A 205 -0.45 -7.30 13.13
C VAL A 205 -0.59 -8.68 12.49
N MET A 206 -0.05 -9.69 13.17
CA MET A 206 0.05 -11.05 12.62
C MET A 206 -1.31 -11.65 12.28
N GLN A 207 -2.37 -11.31 13.02
CA GLN A 207 -3.73 -11.75 12.69
C GLN A 207 -4.12 -11.36 11.26
N LEU A 208 -3.89 -10.09 10.87
CA LEU A 208 -4.19 -9.61 9.52
C LEU A 208 -3.28 -10.28 8.48
N VAL A 209 -1.97 -10.34 8.77
CA VAL A 209 -1.00 -10.95 7.84
C VAL A 209 -1.37 -12.40 7.54
N MET A 210 -1.55 -13.22 8.58
CA MET A 210 -1.89 -14.64 8.44
C MET A 210 -3.26 -14.85 7.80
N GLY A 211 -4.18 -13.89 8.02
CA GLY A 211 -5.55 -13.97 7.52
C GLY A 211 -5.67 -13.70 6.01
N VAL A 212 -4.85 -12.81 5.42
CA VAL A 212 -5.08 -12.35 4.05
C VAL A 212 -4.00 -12.72 3.05
N THR A 213 -2.76 -13.01 3.50
CA THR A 213 -1.63 -13.20 2.57
C THR A 213 -1.58 -14.60 1.98
N ASP A 214 -1.18 -14.68 0.71
CA ASP A 214 -0.87 -15.94 0.04
C ASP A 214 0.55 -16.39 0.37
N ARG A 215 1.46 -15.41 0.49
CA ARG A 215 2.87 -15.60 0.74
C ARG A 215 3.42 -14.44 1.57
N ILE A 216 4.42 -14.71 2.39
CA ILE A 216 5.06 -13.73 3.26
C ILE A 216 6.56 -13.72 2.97
N ALA A 217 7.12 -12.52 2.80
CA ALA A 217 8.55 -12.27 2.79
C ALA A 217 8.96 -11.62 4.12
N VAL A 218 9.99 -12.13 4.76
CA VAL A 218 10.48 -11.65 6.05
C VAL A 218 11.80 -10.92 5.86
N LEU A 219 11.85 -9.67 6.29
CA LEU A 219 13.06 -8.86 6.28
C LEU A 219 13.70 -8.79 7.67
N ASN A 220 15.03 -8.87 7.70
CA ASN A 220 15.83 -8.55 8.86
C ASN A 220 17.13 -7.85 8.42
N PHE A 221 17.49 -6.73 9.07
CA PHE A 221 18.67 -5.92 8.74
C PHE A 221 18.87 -5.67 7.24
N GLY A 222 17.79 -5.34 6.52
CA GLY A 222 17.82 -4.99 5.10
C GLY A 222 17.81 -6.17 4.14
N SER A 223 17.89 -7.40 4.62
CA SER A 223 17.95 -8.62 3.82
C SER A 223 16.71 -9.48 4.02
N LYS A 224 16.32 -10.23 2.99
CA LYS A 224 15.25 -11.22 3.08
C LYS A 224 15.79 -12.50 3.72
N ILE A 225 15.28 -12.87 4.90
CA ILE A 225 15.72 -14.05 5.66
C ILE A 225 14.83 -15.27 5.45
N ALA A 226 13.57 -15.06 5.05
CA ALA A 226 12.64 -16.14 4.75
C ALA A 226 11.58 -15.68 3.74
N GLU A 227 10.99 -16.63 3.04
CA GLU A 227 9.85 -16.43 2.15
C GLU A 227 9.09 -17.75 2.03
N GLY A 228 7.76 -17.73 2.15
CA GLY A 228 6.92 -18.91 2.07
C GLY A 228 5.45 -18.60 2.37
N THR A 229 4.65 -19.65 2.49
CA THR A 229 3.27 -19.51 2.98
C THR A 229 3.25 -18.99 4.42
N PRO A 230 2.11 -18.46 4.91
CA PRO A 230 2.01 -18.07 6.32
C PRO A 230 2.49 -19.14 7.31
N ASN A 231 2.14 -20.42 7.06
CA ASN A 231 2.56 -21.53 7.92
C ASN A 231 4.07 -21.77 7.87
N ASP A 232 4.67 -21.78 6.65
CA ASP A 232 6.13 -21.95 6.49
C ASP A 232 6.91 -20.89 7.26
N VAL A 233 6.42 -19.65 7.21
CA VAL A 233 7.07 -18.51 7.89
C VAL A 233 6.92 -18.61 9.40
N GLN A 234 5.77 -19.04 9.90
CA GLN A 234 5.52 -19.21 11.33
C GLN A 234 6.42 -20.27 11.97
N GLU A 235 6.72 -21.36 11.23
CA GLU A 235 7.56 -22.46 11.69
C GLU A 235 9.05 -22.23 11.45
N ASN A 236 9.42 -21.15 10.76
CA ASN A 236 10.81 -20.88 10.37
C ASN A 236 11.66 -20.41 11.57
N ALA A 237 12.71 -21.18 11.92
CA ALA A 237 13.56 -20.88 13.06
C ALA A 237 14.27 -19.52 12.94
N ALA A 238 14.74 -19.12 11.76
CA ALA A 238 15.40 -17.83 11.55
C ALA A 238 14.43 -16.65 11.75
N VAL A 239 13.14 -16.85 11.42
CA VAL A 239 12.09 -15.86 11.68
C VAL A 239 11.83 -15.73 13.17
N GLN A 240 11.67 -16.86 13.87
CA GLN A 240 11.46 -16.87 15.32
C GLN A 240 12.63 -16.20 16.06
N GLU A 241 13.86 -16.49 15.69
CA GLU A 241 15.06 -15.87 16.26
C GLU A 241 15.11 -14.35 16.00
N ALA A 242 14.76 -13.89 14.79
CA ALA A 242 14.74 -12.48 14.45
C ALA A 242 13.72 -11.67 15.28
N TYR A 243 12.62 -12.29 15.69
CA TYR A 243 11.61 -11.65 16.55
C TYR A 243 11.90 -11.80 18.04
N LEU A 244 12.47 -12.94 18.49
CA LEU A 244 12.80 -13.19 19.91
C LEU A 244 14.07 -12.47 20.32
N GLY A 245 15.09 -12.38 19.45
CA GLY A 245 16.35 -11.68 19.72
C GLY A 245 16.24 -10.18 19.94
N HIS A 246 15.07 -9.57 19.67
CA HIS A 246 14.79 -8.15 19.89
C HIS A 246 14.10 -7.89 21.24
N SER A 247 13.66 -8.92 21.98
CA SER A 247 13.00 -8.79 23.29
C SER A 247 13.96 -8.57 24.46
N ASP A 248 15.26 -8.79 24.29
CA ASP A 248 16.25 -8.72 25.37
C ASP A 248 17.06 -7.40 25.42
N GLN A 249 16.67 -6.36 24.65
CA GLN A 249 17.35 -5.06 24.65
C GLN A 249 16.39 -3.89 24.98
N GLY A 250 15.46 -4.08 25.88
CA GLY A 250 14.54 -3.08 26.39
C GLY A 250 14.83 -2.69 27.84
#